data_c3825d31fc843c14b753f9e8df0b14cc
#
_entry.id   c3825d31fc843c14b753f9e8df0b14cc
#
_cell.length_a   1.000
_cell.length_b   1.000
_cell.length_c   1.000
_cell.angle_alpha   90.00
_cell.angle_beta   90.00
_cell.angle_gamma   90.00
#
_symmetry.space_group_name_H-M   'P 1'
#
loop_
_entity.id
_entity.type
_entity.pdbx_description
1 polymer ?
#
loop_
_entity_poly.entity_id
_entity_poly.type
_entity_poly.pdbx_seq_one_letter_code
_entity_poly.pdbx_strand_id
1 'polypeptide(L)'
;GKASWSVLTAKDFAELGASDEDTEGIVTHIRAVRGSEVAILLRELPNGKVRVSLRSRGDADVSAIAERFGGGGHKAAAGCTLTMPLDEAIKQVLEAVREYV
;
A
#
# COMPACT_ATOMS: atom_id res chain seq x y z
N GLY A 1 -5.56 -6.35 -15.21
CA GLY A 1 -5.69 -5.73 -14.00
C GLY A 1 -5.60 -6.62 -12.81
N LYS A 2 -4.41 -6.91 -12.36
CA LYS A 2 -4.20 -7.75 -11.20
C LYS A 2 -3.99 -6.95 -9.92
N ALA A 3 -3.72 -5.67 -10.03
CA ALA A 3 -3.47 -4.81 -8.88
C ALA A 3 -4.39 -3.61 -8.90
N SER A 4 -4.83 -3.18 -7.72
CA SER A 4 -5.52 -1.91 -7.55
C SER A 4 -4.79 -1.11 -6.48
N TRP A 5 -4.86 0.21 -6.58
CA TRP A 5 -4.17 1.08 -5.65
C TRP A 5 -4.98 2.33 -5.36
N SER A 6 -4.74 2.90 -4.18
CA SER A 6 -5.35 4.13 -3.75
C SER A 6 -4.34 4.96 -2.97
N VAL A 7 -4.58 6.25 -2.87
CA VAL A 7 -3.69 7.20 -2.23
C VAL A 7 -4.47 8.04 -1.23
N LEU A 8 -3.89 8.23 -0.04
CA LEU A 8 -4.39 9.17 0.94
C LEU A 8 -3.28 10.19 1.24
N THR A 9 -3.55 11.46 1.01
CA THR A 9 -2.62 12.53 1.41
C THR A 9 -2.72 12.72 2.93
N ALA A 10 -1.74 13.41 3.52
CA ALA A 10 -1.79 13.75 4.94
C ALA A 10 -3.04 14.52 5.28
N LYS A 11 -3.45 15.43 4.38
CA LYS A 11 -4.66 16.22 4.53
C LYS A 11 -5.91 15.36 4.52
N ASP A 12 -6.01 14.43 3.56
CA ASP A 12 -7.14 13.52 3.44
C ASP A 12 -7.28 12.67 4.70
N PHE A 13 -6.19 12.14 5.19
CA PHE A 13 -6.18 11.30 6.38
C PHE A 13 -6.66 12.07 7.62
N ALA A 14 -6.18 13.29 7.78
CA ALA A 14 -6.58 14.15 8.91
C ALA A 14 -8.07 14.52 8.82
N GLU A 15 -8.56 14.85 7.62
CA GLU A 15 -9.96 15.19 7.41
C GLU A 15 -10.93 14.05 7.72
N LEU A 16 -10.50 12.81 7.44
CA LEU A 16 -11.30 11.62 7.74
C LEU A 16 -11.30 11.28 9.22
N GLY A 17 -10.35 11.82 10.01
CA GLY A 17 -10.19 11.43 11.39
C GLY A 17 -9.79 9.98 11.56
N ALA A 18 -9.16 9.41 10.53
CA ALA A 18 -8.81 7.99 10.51
C ALA A 18 -7.60 7.67 11.39
N SER A 19 -7.53 6.43 11.84
CA SER A 19 -6.39 5.88 12.56
C SER A 19 -5.66 4.87 11.67
N ASP A 20 -4.54 4.33 12.15
CA ASP A 20 -3.83 3.28 11.43
C ASP A 20 -4.68 2.02 11.26
N GLU A 21 -5.54 1.72 12.24
CA GLU A 21 -6.47 0.59 12.14
C GLU A 21 -7.50 0.81 11.03
N ASP A 22 -7.99 2.03 10.88
CA ASP A 22 -8.92 2.40 9.81
C ASP A 22 -8.24 2.23 8.45
N THR A 23 -6.95 2.56 8.36
CA THR A 23 -6.17 2.40 7.14
C THR A 23 -6.09 0.94 6.72
N GLU A 24 -5.89 0.03 7.67
CA GLU A 24 -5.88 -1.41 7.39
C GLU A 24 -7.24 -1.88 6.87
N GLY A 25 -8.32 -1.40 7.42
CA GLY A 25 -9.67 -1.69 6.95
C GLY A 25 -9.91 -1.19 5.53
N ILE A 26 -9.40 -0.01 5.21
CA ILE A 26 -9.53 0.58 3.87
C ILE A 26 -8.83 -0.27 2.82
N VAL A 27 -7.60 -0.70 3.06
CA VAL A 27 -6.85 -1.50 2.07
C VAL A 27 -7.50 -2.87 1.87
N THR A 28 -8.01 -3.47 2.93
CA THR A 28 -8.73 -4.74 2.85
C THR A 28 -10.02 -4.59 2.04
N HIS A 29 -10.74 -3.49 2.25
CA HIS A 29 -11.95 -3.18 1.51
C HIS A 29 -11.67 -2.98 0.02
N ILE A 30 -10.62 -2.26 -0.33
CA ILE A 30 -10.22 -2.05 -1.73
C ILE A 30 -10.00 -3.40 -2.42
N ARG A 31 -9.30 -4.30 -1.78
CA ARG A 31 -9.06 -5.64 -2.31
C ARG A 31 -10.37 -6.39 -2.56
N ALA A 32 -11.26 -6.37 -1.57
CA ALA A 32 -12.53 -7.11 -1.64
C ALA A 32 -13.46 -6.55 -2.73
N VAL A 33 -13.60 -5.23 -2.77
CA VAL A 33 -14.54 -4.58 -3.70
C VAL A 33 -14.06 -4.66 -5.15
N ARG A 34 -12.77 -4.45 -5.37
CA ARG A 34 -12.20 -4.44 -6.72
C ARG A 34 -11.83 -5.81 -7.25
N GLY A 35 -11.83 -6.82 -6.40
CA GLY A 35 -11.49 -8.19 -6.80
C GLY A 35 -10.06 -8.34 -7.27
N SER A 36 -9.18 -7.45 -6.87
CA SER A 36 -7.78 -7.46 -7.30
C SER A 36 -6.98 -8.53 -6.58
N GLU A 37 -5.98 -9.07 -7.26
CA GLU A 37 -5.04 -10.00 -6.65
C GLU A 37 -4.15 -9.29 -5.63
N VAL A 38 -3.75 -8.06 -5.92
CA VAL A 38 -2.97 -7.21 -5.01
C VAL A 38 -3.67 -5.87 -4.83
N ALA A 39 -3.81 -5.44 -3.58
CA ALA A 39 -4.32 -4.12 -3.25
C ALA A 39 -3.24 -3.32 -2.53
N ILE A 40 -3.08 -2.06 -2.91
CA ILE A 40 -2.04 -1.19 -2.42
C ILE A 40 -2.66 0.10 -1.91
N LEU A 41 -2.29 0.51 -0.71
CA LEU A 41 -2.66 1.81 -0.19
C LEU A 41 -1.38 2.58 0.14
N LEU A 42 -1.22 3.75 -0.47
CA LEU A 42 -0.13 4.67 -0.17
C LEU A 42 -0.69 5.84 0.63
N ARG A 43 -0.14 6.06 1.81
CA ARG A 43 -0.58 7.12 2.70
C ARG A 43 0.56 8.07 3.01
N GLU A 44 0.38 9.34 2.68
CA GLU A 44 1.34 10.39 3.01
C GLU A 44 1.25 10.69 4.50
N LEU A 45 2.39 10.63 5.18
CA LEU A 45 2.49 10.91 6.61
C LEU A 45 2.81 12.39 6.85
N PRO A 46 2.46 12.95 8.04
CA PRO A 46 2.77 14.35 8.35
C PRO A 46 4.26 14.70 8.28
N ASN A 47 5.14 13.72 8.48
CA ASN A 47 6.59 13.95 8.44
C ASN A 47 7.19 13.87 7.02
N GLY A 48 6.34 13.81 5.99
CA GLY A 48 6.79 13.74 4.61
C GLY A 48 7.15 12.35 4.11
N LYS A 49 7.03 11.35 4.94
CA LYS A 49 7.23 9.95 4.53
C LYS A 49 5.94 9.37 3.96
N VAL A 50 6.04 8.23 3.31
CA VAL A 50 4.89 7.53 2.73
C VAL A 50 4.80 6.13 3.30
N ARG A 51 3.67 5.81 3.92
CA ARG A 51 3.39 4.46 4.40
C ARG A 51 2.69 3.68 3.30
N VAL A 52 3.22 2.51 2.97
CA VAL A 52 2.65 1.63 1.95
C VAL A 52 2.10 0.39 2.63
N SER A 53 0.83 0.12 2.39
CA SER A 53 0.16 -1.10 2.87
C SER A 53 -0.18 -1.97 1.68
N LEU A 54 0.17 -3.24 1.76
CA LEU A 54 0.00 -4.21 0.67
C LEU A 54 -0.81 -5.40 1.17
N ARG A 55 -1.77 -5.82 0.36
CA ARG A 55 -2.59 -7.00 0.63
C ARG A 55 -2.67 -7.84 -0.63
N SER A 56 -2.65 -9.14 -0.47
CA SER A 56 -2.81 -10.03 -1.62
C SER A 56 -3.91 -11.04 -1.38
N ARG A 57 -4.38 -11.56 -2.49
CA ARG A 57 -5.36 -12.64 -2.57
C ARG A 57 -4.81 -13.61 -3.61
N GLY A 58 -4.77 -14.90 -3.28
CA GLY A 58 -4.17 -15.87 -4.17
C GLY A 58 -2.67 -16.04 -3.92
N ASP A 59 -1.88 -16.17 -4.96
CA ASP A 59 -0.47 -16.56 -4.86
C ASP A 59 0.54 -15.41 -4.75
N ALA A 60 0.11 -14.19 -4.93
CA ALA A 60 1.04 -13.05 -4.89
C ALA A 60 1.63 -12.87 -3.49
N ASP A 61 2.95 -12.76 -3.40
CA ASP A 61 3.65 -12.57 -2.14
C ASP A 61 4.00 -11.10 -1.95
N VAL A 62 3.17 -10.38 -1.19
CA VAL A 62 3.40 -8.95 -0.98
C VAL A 62 4.55 -8.67 -0.01
N SER A 63 4.96 -9.67 0.79
CA SER A 63 6.13 -9.48 1.66
C SER A 63 7.40 -9.28 0.84
N ALA A 64 7.52 -9.98 -0.29
CA ALA A 64 8.66 -9.80 -1.19
C ALA A 64 8.72 -8.38 -1.76
N ILE A 65 7.56 -7.80 -2.08
CA ILE A 65 7.49 -6.42 -2.56
C ILE A 65 7.93 -5.46 -1.45
N ALA A 66 7.37 -5.63 -0.24
CA ALA A 66 7.71 -4.77 0.89
C ALA A 66 9.20 -4.84 1.26
N GLU A 67 9.79 -6.02 1.21
CA GLU A 67 11.21 -6.21 1.53
C GLU A 67 12.14 -5.44 0.59
N ARG A 68 11.74 -5.24 -0.66
CA ARG A 68 12.51 -4.43 -1.61
C ARG A 68 12.65 -2.98 -1.15
N PHE A 69 11.75 -2.52 -0.30
CA PHE A 69 11.73 -1.15 0.23
C PHE A 69 12.08 -1.09 1.71
N GLY A 70 12.69 -2.14 2.24
CA GLY A 70 13.10 -2.18 3.63
C GLY A 70 12.02 -2.52 4.62
N GLY A 71 10.86 -2.94 4.15
CA GLY A 71 9.75 -3.35 5.01
C GLY A 71 9.65 -4.86 5.16
N GLY A 72 8.45 -5.36 5.37
CA GLY A 72 8.20 -6.78 5.51
C GLY A 72 6.77 -7.07 5.93
N GLY A 73 6.52 -8.31 6.31
CA GLY A 73 5.21 -8.77 6.73
C GLY A 73 4.99 -10.22 6.34
N HIS A 74 3.75 -10.53 6.01
CA HIS A 74 3.35 -11.87 5.60
C HIS A 74 3.05 -11.89 4.10
N LYS A 75 2.97 -13.09 3.53
CA LYS A 75 2.67 -13.27 2.12
C LYS A 75 1.42 -12.49 1.68
N ALA A 76 0.38 -12.51 2.49
CA ALA A 76 -0.91 -11.88 2.17
C ALA A 76 -1.06 -10.46 2.69
N ALA A 77 -0.17 -9.99 3.57
CA ALA A 77 -0.29 -8.69 4.21
C ALA A 77 1.08 -8.18 4.63
N ALA A 78 1.54 -7.11 4.01
CA ALA A 78 2.86 -6.54 4.28
C ALA A 78 2.83 -5.02 4.13
N GLY A 79 3.90 -4.37 4.51
CA GLY A 79 4.01 -2.93 4.37
C GLY A 79 5.42 -2.42 4.50
N CYS A 80 5.59 -1.16 4.11
CA CYS A 80 6.89 -0.48 4.21
C CYS A 80 6.64 1.03 4.36
N THR A 81 7.69 1.73 4.75
CA THR A 81 7.66 3.20 4.85
C THR A 81 8.77 3.75 3.97
N LEU A 82 8.40 4.64 3.07
CA LEU A 82 9.32 5.24 2.10
C LEU A 82 9.66 6.67 2.50
N THR A 83 10.94 7.03 2.40
CA THR A 83 11.41 8.39 2.66
C THR A 83 11.61 9.08 1.32
N MET A 84 10.50 9.44 0.67
CA MET A 84 10.48 10.11 -0.62
C MET A 84 9.13 10.79 -0.83
N PRO A 85 9.01 11.72 -1.79
CA PRO A 85 7.73 12.35 -2.10
C PRO A 85 6.69 11.33 -2.58
N LEU A 86 5.42 11.64 -2.36
CA LEU A 86 4.32 10.73 -2.68
C LEU A 86 4.31 10.29 -4.15
N ASP A 87 4.51 11.20 -5.09
CA ASP A 87 4.52 10.89 -6.51
C ASP A 87 5.63 9.90 -6.89
N GLU A 88 6.80 10.05 -6.29
CA GLU A 88 7.91 9.13 -6.51
C GLU A 88 7.61 7.76 -5.89
N ALA A 89 7.02 7.74 -4.70
CA ALA A 89 6.63 6.51 -4.02
C ALA A 89 5.62 5.72 -4.86
N ILE A 90 4.62 6.38 -5.41
CA ILE A 90 3.63 5.75 -6.28
C ILE A 90 4.32 5.07 -7.45
N LYS A 91 5.20 5.79 -8.14
CA LYS A 91 5.91 5.28 -9.30
C LYS A 91 6.73 4.03 -8.95
N GLN A 92 7.54 4.10 -7.90
CA GLN A 92 8.42 3.01 -7.53
C GLN A 92 7.65 1.78 -7.06
N VAL A 93 6.60 1.97 -6.27
CA VAL A 93 5.80 0.85 -5.77
C VAL A 93 5.06 0.15 -6.92
N LEU A 94 4.46 0.92 -7.84
CA LEU A 94 3.76 0.32 -8.97
C LEU A 94 4.70 -0.44 -9.91
N GLU A 95 5.90 0.06 -10.12
CA GLU A 95 6.91 -0.65 -10.91
C GLU A 95 7.30 -1.97 -10.26
N ALA A 96 7.50 -1.97 -8.94
CA ALA A 96 7.82 -3.19 -8.20
C ALA A 96 6.68 -4.20 -8.26
N VAL A 97 5.44 -3.75 -8.09
CA VAL A 97 4.27 -4.63 -8.13
C VAL A 97 4.13 -5.33 -9.48
N ARG A 98 4.44 -4.64 -10.57
CA ARG A 98 4.36 -5.23 -11.92
C ARG A 98 5.23 -6.48 -12.08
N GLU A 99 6.29 -6.61 -11.32
CA GLU A 99 7.16 -7.77 -11.38
C GLU A 99 6.56 -9.01 -10.71
N TYR A 100 5.51 -8.83 -9.90
CA TYR A 100 4.88 -9.89 -9.12
C TYR A 100 3.45 -10.21 -9.56
N VAL A 101 2.87 -9.42 -10.43
CA VAL A 101 1.49 -9.62 -10.93
C VAL A 101 1.34 -9.40 -12.43
#